data_0e5437c8fddd77dbc0efec9b4b633b94
#
_entry.id   0e5437c8fddd77dbc0efec9b4b633b94
#
_cell.length_a   1.000
_cell.length_b   1.000
_cell.length_c   1.000
_cell.angle_alpha   90.00
_cell.angle_beta   90.00
_cell.angle_gamma   90.00
#
_symmetry.space_group_name_H-M   'P 1'
#
loop_
_entity.id
_entity.type
_entity.pdbx_description
1 polymer ?
#
loop_
_entity_poly.entity_id
_entity_poly.type
_entity_poly.pdbx_seq_one_letter_code
_entity_poly.pdbx_strand_id
1 'polypeptide(L)'
;MTTFLFLFHSTVGVVRMRKALQAAGASFRVKDIPRQLRGVCGLCIYLSCEPGEEQKWILPGQTAALFRVAGDDYQLLAQFPPQA
;
A
#
# COMPACT_ATOMS: atom_id res chain seq x y z
N MET A 1 9.04 9.10 -11.06
CA MET A 1 8.49 8.01 -10.24
C MET A 1 7.05 8.29 -9.89
N THR A 2 6.26 7.25 -9.73
CA THR A 2 4.86 7.36 -9.36
C THR A 2 4.70 6.95 -7.90
N THR A 3 3.81 7.63 -7.19
CA THR A 3 3.51 7.28 -5.81
C THR A 3 2.26 6.40 -5.77
N PHE A 4 2.39 5.28 -5.08
CA PHE A 4 1.30 4.33 -4.88
C PHE A 4 0.98 4.25 -3.40
N LEU A 5 -0.28 3.94 -3.10
CA LEU A 5 -0.75 3.79 -1.73
C LEU A 5 -1.28 2.37 -1.55
N PHE A 6 -0.76 1.69 -0.53
CA PHE A 6 -1.19 0.32 -0.20
C PHE A 6 -2.00 0.34 1.08
N LEU A 7 -3.18 -0.23 1.02
CA LEU A 7 -4.01 -0.49 2.20
C LEU A 7 -3.93 -1.98 2.53
N PHE A 8 -4.09 -2.29 3.80
CA PHE A 8 -3.92 -3.66 4.29
C PHE A 8 -5.12 -4.13 5.08
N HIS A 9 -5.31 -5.44 5.13
CA HIS A 9 -6.38 -6.04 5.93
C HIS A 9 -6.04 -6.06 7.42
N SER A 10 -4.75 -6.01 7.78
CA SER A 10 -4.30 -5.98 9.16
C SER A 10 -2.93 -5.33 9.26
N THR A 11 -2.52 -5.01 10.50
CA THR A 11 -1.20 -4.44 10.76
C THR A 11 -0.07 -5.42 10.43
N VAL A 12 -0.34 -6.70 10.37
CA VAL A 12 0.66 -7.71 9.97
C VAL A 12 1.17 -7.41 8.56
N GLY A 13 0.26 -7.06 7.65
CA GLY A 13 0.64 -6.70 6.28
C GLY A 13 1.52 -5.47 6.23
N VAL A 14 1.20 -4.47 7.04
CA VAL A 14 2.02 -3.24 7.13
C VAL A 14 3.44 -3.58 7.57
N VAL A 15 3.58 -4.38 8.63
CA VAL A 15 4.90 -4.76 9.15
C VAL A 15 5.69 -5.55 8.11
N ARG A 16 5.05 -6.51 7.45
CA ARG A 16 5.71 -7.34 6.42
C ARG A 16 6.20 -6.49 5.26
N MET A 17 5.35 -5.63 4.74
CA MET A 17 5.73 -4.78 3.61
C MET A 17 6.83 -3.82 4.00
N ARG A 18 6.73 -3.21 5.19
CA ARG A 18 7.76 -2.30 5.68
C ARG A 18 9.12 -2.96 5.71
N LYS A 19 9.20 -4.17 6.26
CA LYS A 19 10.45 -4.90 6.32
C LYS A 19 11.01 -5.22 4.94
N ALA A 20 10.15 -5.65 4.03
CA ALA A 20 10.57 -5.98 2.67
C ALA A 20 11.08 -4.73 1.92
N LEU A 21 10.39 -3.60 2.09
CA LEU A 21 10.79 -2.36 1.45
C LEU A 21 12.10 -1.83 2.03
N GLN A 22 12.31 -1.95 3.32
CA GLN A 22 13.57 -1.57 3.96
C GLN A 22 14.72 -2.42 3.43
N ALA A 23 14.52 -3.71 3.32
CA ALA A 23 15.55 -4.62 2.81
C ALA A 23 15.91 -4.31 1.35
N ALA A 24 14.95 -3.85 0.57
CA ALA A 24 15.16 -3.50 -0.83
C ALA A 24 15.69 -2.08 -1.03
N GLY A 25 15.75 -1.28 0.03
CA GLY A 25 16.16 0.12 -0.09
C GLY A 25 15.16 0.99 -0.82
N ALA A 26 13.89 0.61 -0.82
CA ALA A 26 12.84 1.33 -1.53
C ALA A 26 12.47 2.63 -0.81
N SER A 27 11.95 3.59 -1.57
CA SER A 27 11.49 4.87 -1.03
C SER A 27 10.02 4.72 -0.62
N PHE A 28 9.75 4.73 0.67
CA PHE A 28 8.40 4.54 1.19
C PHE A 28 8.18 5.28 2.50
N ARG A 29 6.90 5.41 2.87
CA ARG A 29 6.50 5.99 4.16
C ARG A 29 5.31 5.24 4.72
N VAL A 30 5.31 5.00 6.04
CA VAL A 30 4.16 4.46 6.76
C VAL A 30 3.42 5.62 7.38
N LYS A 31 2.12 5.74 7.12
CA LYS A 31 1.30 6.83 7.61
C LYS A 31 -0.07 6.33 8.03
N ASP A 32 -0.81 7.20 8.72
CA ASP A 32 -2.21 6.95 8.98
C ASP A 32 -2.99 6.97 7.66
N ILE A 33 -4.04 6.16 7.59
CA ILE A 33 -4.87 6.10 6.41
C ILE A 33 -5.58 7.44 6.18
N PRO A 34 -5.62 7.96 4.93
CA PRO A 34 -6.34 9.20 4.65
C PRO A 34 -7.83 9.07 4.98
N ARG A 35 -8.44 10.19 5.39
CA ARG A 35 -9.85 10.19 5.79
C ARG A 35 -10.80 9.73 4.70
N GLN A 36 -10.50 10.08 3.45
CA GLN A 36 -11.34 9.72 2.31
C GLN A 36 -11.23 8.23 1.96
N LEU A 37 -10.23 7.54 2.48
CA LEU A 37 -10.07 6.12 2.30
C LEU A 37 -10.30 5.44 3.64
N ARG A 38 -11.12 4.41 3.63
CA ARG A 38 -11.39 3.64 4.84
C ARG A 38 -10.79 2.26 4.70
N GLY A 39 -10.19 1.77 5.77
CA GLY A 39 -9.61 0.44 5.79
C GLY A 39 -9.78 -0.19 7.17
N VAL A 40 -9.60 -1.50 7.22
CA VAL A 40 -9.64 -2.25 8.47
C VAL A 40 -8.47 -1.87 9.36
N CYS A 41 -7.32 -1.66 8.75
CA CYS A 41 -6.11 -1.24 9.43
C CYS A 41 -6.02 0.29 9.38
N GLY A 42 -5.64 0.92 10.47
CA GLY A 42 -5.50 2.39 10.52
C GLY A 42 -4.23 2.92 9.86
N LEU A 43 -3.35 2.05 9.37
CA LEU A 43 -2.09 2.42 8.74
C LEU A 43 -2.07 2.05 7.28
N CYS A 44 -1.28 2.80 6.52
CA CYS A 44 -1.06 2.54 5.10
C CYS A 44 0.39 2.79 4.74
N ILE A 45 0.81 2.36 3.55
CA ILE A 45 2.17 2.61 3.06
C ILE A 45 2.09 3.36 1.74
N TYR A 46 2.84 4.46 1.66
CA TYR A 46 3.08 5.19 0.43
C TYR A 46 4.41 4.72 -0.15
N LEU A 47 4.38 4.26 -1.38
CA LEU A 47 5.57 3.76 -2.08
C LEU A 47 5.79 4.55 -3.35
N SER A 48 7.02 5.05 -3.53
CA SER A 48 7.41 5.72 -4.77
C SER A 48 8.26 4.75 -5.59
N CYS A 49 7.80 4.43 -6.79
CA CYS A 49 8.51 3.52 -7.68
C CYS A 49 8.08 3.75 -9.13
N GLU A 50 8.76 3.09 -10.07
CA GLU A 50 8.36 3.13 -11.46
C GLU A 50 7.03 2.41 -11.67
N PRO A 51 6.18 2.91 -12.57
CA PRO A 51 4.92 2.24 -12.89
C PRO A 51 5.17 0.79 -13.31
N GLY A 52 4.41 -0.11 -12.71
CA GLY A 52 4.57 -1.55 -12.93
C GLY A 52 5.33 -2.23 -11.81
N GLU A 53 6.24 -1.52 -11.14
CA GLU A 53 7.02 -2.09 -10.04
C GLU A 53 6.17 -2.31 -8.80
N GLU A 54 5.06 -1.60 -8.66
CA GLU A 54 4.18 -1.72 -7.51
C GLU A 54 3.60 -3.13 -7.37
N GLN A 55 3.49 -3.87 -8.47
CA GLN A 55 2.93 -5.22 -8.45
C GLN A 55 3.77 -6.19 -7.63
N LYS A 56 5.08 -5.94 -7.53
CA LYS A 56 5.98 -6.78 -6.75
C LYS A 56 5.67 -6.78 -5.27
N TRP A 57 5.04 -5.72 -4.79
CA TRP A 57 4.86 -5.50 -3.36
C TRP A 57 3.48 -5.89 -2.86
N ILE A 58 2.64 -6.41 -3.74
CA ILE A 58 1.33 -6.92 -3.35
C ILE A 58 1.53 -8.21 -2.55
N LEU A 59 1.00 -8.23 -1.32
CA LEU A 59 1.10 -9.40 -0.45
C LEU A 59 -0.24 -10.12 -0.43
N PRO A 60 -0.33 -11.31 -1.04
CA PRO A 60 -1.58 -12.07 -1.03
C PRO A 60 -2.13 -12.26 0.39
N GLY A 61 -3.41 -11.96 0.58
CA GLY A 61 -4.06 -12.07 1.88
C GLY A 61 -3.82 -10.91 2.82
N GLN A 62 -2.84 -10.04 2.54
CA GLN A 62 -2.53 -8.90 3.39
C GLN A 62 -2.87 -7.57 2.74
N THR A 63 -2.55 -7.40 1.46
CA THR A 63 -2.87 -6.18 0.74
C THR A 63 -4.38 -6.12 0.48
N ALA A 64 -5.01 -5.03 0.94
CA ALA A 64 -6.46 -4.85 0.77
C ALA A 64 -6.78 -4.04 -0.48
N ALA A 65 -5.98 -3.03 -0.80
CA ALA A 65 -6.23 -2.18 -1.95
C ALA A 65 -4.94 -1.49 -2.38
N LEU A 66 -4.90 -1.11 -3.65
CA LEU A 66 -3.79 -0.40 -4.25
C LEU A 66 -4.33 0.81 -4.98
N PHE A 67 -3.77 1.98 -4.69
CA PHE A 67 -4.15 3.24 -5.32
C PHE A 67 -2.94 3.91 -5.96
N ARG A 68 -3.19 4.67 -7.02
CA ARG A 68 -2.21 5.63 -7.53
C ARG A 68 -2.53 6.99 -6.94
N VAL A 69 -1.51 7.65 -6.39
CA VAL A 69 -1.68 8.97 -5.79
C VAL A 69 -1.35 10.05 -6.81
N ALA A 70 -2.28 10.98 -7.01
CA ALA A 70 -2.09 12.11 -7.92
C ALA A 70 -2.53 13.38 -7.19
N GLY A 71 -1.55 14.11 -6.61
CA GLY A 71 -1.84 15.25 -5.77
C GLY A 71 -2.65 14.83 -4.55
N ASP A 72 -3.85 15.39 -4.41
CA ASP A 72 -4.76 15.05 -3.31
C ASP A 72 -5.75 13.95 -3.67
N ASP A 73 -5.65 13.41 -4.90
CA ASP A 73 -6.57 12.40 -5.40
C ASP A 73 -5.96 11.02 -5.30
N TYR A 74 -6.82 10.03 -5.08
CA TYR A 74 -6.43 8.62 -4.97
C TYR A 74 -7.22 7.83 -5.99
N GLN A 75 -6.51 7.28 -6.98
CA GLN A 75 -7.13 6.48 -8.04
C GLN A 75 -7.03 5.00 -7.70
N LEU A 76 -8.17 4.35 -7.49
CA LEU A 76 -8.19 2.92 -7.18
C LEU A 76 -7.73 2.12 -8.38
N LEU A 77 -6.69 1.30 -8.20
CA LEU A 77 -6.15 0.43 -9.23
C LEU A 77 -6.60 -1.01 -9.03
N ALA A 78 -6.68 -1.47 -7.78
CA ALA A 78 -7.04 -2.84 -7.49
C ALA A 78 -7.55 -2.97 -6.06
N GLN A 79 -8.46 -3.91 -5.85
CA GLN A 79 -8.93 -4.29 -4.53
C GLN A 79 -8.80 -5.80 -4.39
N PHE A 80 -8.44 -6.24 -3.19
CA PHE A 80 -8.23 -7.65 -2.91
C PHE A 80 -9.07 -8.04 -1.70
N PRO A 81 -9.94 -9.06 -1.81
CA PRO A 81 -10.74 -9.48 -0.67
C PRO A 81 -9.84 -10.15 0.39
N PRO A 82 -10.26 -10.14 1.67
CA PRO A 82 -9.53 -10.88 2.69
C PRO A 82 -9.61 -12.37 2.38
N GLN A 83 -8.53 -13.09 2.69
CA GLN A 83 -8.54 -14.54 2.56
C GLN A 83 -9.33 -15.15 3.70
N ALA A 84 -10.18 -16.09 3.35
CA ALA A 84 -10.98 -16.80 4.34
C ALA A 84 -10.09 -17.75 5.14
#